data_edaa7225a6fee0d534da5cee9ce6b4f6
#
_entry.id   edaa7225a6fee0d534da5cee9ce6b4f6
#
_cell.length_a   1.000
_cell.length_b   1.000
_cell.length_c   1.000
_cell.angle_alpha   90.00
_cell.angle_beta   90.00
_cell.angle_gamma   90.00
#
_symmetry.space_group_name_H-M   'P 1'
#
loop_
_entity.id
_entity.type
_entity.pdbx_description
1 polymer ?
#
loop_
_entity_poly.entity_id
_entity_poly.type
_entity_poly.pdbx_seq_one_letter_code
_entity_poly.pdbx_strand_id
1 'polypeptide(L)'
;MSVKTAADLPGVITGDEVRATARHLVSLQLPSGQIPWFPGGHCDPWNHVEAAMALVVAGHVEEAHAAYRWLAARQLGDGSWFNYYLGETVKDARIDTNVCAYVAAGIWHYVAVTGDLVFAREMFPVVAKALNFVSSWQMDDGTIRWSLDSAGHPERYALLTGSSSIYHSLRCGVMLADALGEPSGKWNEVADRLGHALAHHPGAFAPKNQFAMDWYYPVLAGVLPISAARQRLSDGFDRHVLDFRGVRCVSTNDWVTAAETAECALALVAVGWEDRALDILAATRRHRRDDGAYWTGIAYPDEVTFPAAETSSYTAAAIILAWDALTTSTAGHDTFSHRFDQARHPAIGQSCPLDR
;
A
#
# COMPACT_ATOMS: atom_id res chain seq x y z
N MET A 1 4.86 -4.69 -26.75
CA MET A 1 3.44 -4.66 -26.31
C MET A 1 2.78 -3.42 -26.88
N SER A 2 1.58 -3.54 -27.49
CA SER A 2 0.80 -2.36 -27.89
C SER A 2 0.31 -1.67 -26.64
N VAL A 3 0.72 -0.42 -26.42
CA VAL A 3 0.21 0.42 -25.31
C VAL A 3 -1.30 0.57 -25.53
N LYS A 4 -2.12 -0.14 -24.75
CA LYS A 4 -3.55 0.12 -24.71
C LYS A 4 -3.73 1.59 -24.36
N THR A 5 -4.56 2.30 -25.09
CA THR A 5 -4.91 3.69 -24.75
C THR A 5 -5.51 3.67 -23.33
N ALA A 6 -4.92 4.45 -22.42
CA ALA A 6 -5.43 4.54 -21.04
C ALA A 6 -6.90 4.97 -21.09
N ALA A 7 -7.76 4.23 -20.39
CA ALA A 7 -9.19 4.47 -20.39
C ALA A 7 -9.54 5.76 -19.63
N ASP A 8 -10.58 6.46 -20.08
CA ASP A 8 -11.13 7.59 -19.34
C ASP A 8 -12.09 7.10 -18.24
N LEU A 9 -12.03 7.72 -17.07
CA LEU A 9 -13.07 7.70 -16.05
C LEU A 9 -13.78 9.07 -16.07
N PRO A 10 -14.95 9.18 -16.74
CA PRO A 10 -15.64 10.46 -16.92
C PRO A 10 -15.91 11.16 -15.58
N GLY A 11 -15.56 12.45 -15.50
CA GLY A 11 -15.71 13.25 -14.28
C GLY A 11 -14.65 13.00 -13.19
N VAL A 12 -13.83 11.96 -13.34
CA VAL A 12 -12.78 11.58 -12.38
C VAL A 12 -11.39 11.89 -12.94
N ILE A 13 -10.94 11.17 -13.94
CA ILE A 13 -9.62 11.32 -14.55
C ILE A 13 -9.63 10.79 -15.98
N THR A 14 -9.00 11.50 -16.91
CA THR A 14 -8.81 11.04 -18.28
C THR A 14 -7.54 10.21 -18.44
N GLY A 15 -7.47 9.38 -19.49
CA GLY A 15 -6.26 8.63 -19.81
C GLY A 15 -5.04 9.52 -20.09
N ASP A 16 -5.25 10.73 -20.64
CA ASP A 16 -4.17 11.72 -20.80
C ASP A 16 -3.66 12.24 -19.46
N GLU A 17 -4.55 12.47 -18.51
CA GLU A 17 -4.20 12.88 -17.16
C GLU A 17 -3.44 11.77 -16.41
N VAL A 18 -3.83 10.50 -16.55
CA VAL A 18 -3.08 9.34 -16.02
C VAL A 18 -1.65 9.33 -16.58
N ARG A 19 -1.51 9.48 -17.91
CA ARG A 19 -0.18 9.57 -18.53
C ARG A 19 0.64 10.76 -18.05
N ALA A 20 0.00 11.92 -17.81
CA ALA A 20 0.68 13.09 -17.25
C ALA A 20 1.17 12.81 -15.82
N THR A 21 0.35 12.14 -14.99
CA THR A 21 0.72 11.76 -13.62
C THR A 21 1.86 10.74 -13.61
N ALA A 22 1.86 9.76 -14.52
CA ALA A 22 2.96 8.82 -14.66
C ALA A 22 4.27 9.51 -15.08
N ARG A 23 4.22 10.45 -16.05
CA ARG A 23 5.41 11.27 -16.40
C ARG A 23 5.91 12.12 -15.24
N HIS A 24 5.02 12.63 -14.39
CA HIS A 24 5.42 13.31 -13.16
C HIS A 24 6.21 12.36 -12.25
N LEU A 25 5.74 11.12 -12.00
CA LEU A 25 6.47 10.12 -11.22
C LEU A 25 7.86 9.81 -11.81
N VAL A 26 7.93 9.62 -13.14
CA VAL A 26 9.22 9.44 -13.84
C VAL A 26 10.15 10.64 -13.59
N SER A 27 9.63 11.87 -13.62
CA SER A 27 10.44 13.08 -13.41
C SER A 27 11.00 13.23 -12.00
N LEU A 28 10.37 12.57 -11.01
CA LEU A 28 10.85 12.53 -9.62
C LEU A 28 11.97 11.51 -9.42
N GLN A 29 12.05 10.48 -10.27
CA GLN A 29 13.03 9.42 -10.12
C GLN A 29 14.45 9.93 -10.31
N LEU A 30 15.30 9.65 -9.34
CA LEU A 30 16.72 9.97 -9.40
C LEU A 30 17.47 9.00 -10.33
N PRO A 31 18.65 9.37 -10.85
CA PRO A 31 19.47 8.48 -11.67
C PRO A 31 19.84 7.15 -11.01
N SER A 32 19.81 7.09 -9.67
CA SER A 32 20.02 5.87 -8.90
C SER A 32 18.83 4.90 -8.95
N GLY A 33 17.67 5.33 -9.43
CA GLY A 33 16.40 4.59 -9.39
C GLY A 33 15.50 4.97 -8.21
N GLN A 34 16.01 5.72 -7.21
CA GLN A 34 15.23 6.18 -6.06
C GLN A 34 14.09 7.09 -6.50
N ILE A 35 12.90 6.89 -5.93
CA ILE A 35 11.75 7.78 -6.10
C ILE A 35 11.47 8.46 -4.74
N PRO A 36 11.84 9.74 -4.56
CA PRO A 36 11.55 10.47 -3.33
C PRO A 36 10.07 10.85 -3.21
N TRP A 37 9.62 11.20 -2.01
CA TRP A 37 8.25 11.67 -1.78
C TRP A 37 7.93 12.92 -2.62
N PHE A 38 8.88 13.84 -2.69
CA PHE A 38 8.79 15.08 -3.44
C PHE A 38 10.19 15.51 -3.88
N PRO A 39 10.34 16.46 -4.79
CA PRO A 39 11.65 16.90 -5.27
C PRO A 39 12.60 17.30 -4.14
N GLY A 40 13.74 16.61 -4.02
CA GLY A 40 14.71 16.83 -2.94
C GLY A 40 14.28 16.31 -1.56
N GLY A 41 13.15 15.63 -1.48
CA GLY A 41 12.62 15.02 -0.26
C GLY A 41 13.22 13.67 0.07
N HIS A 42 12.75 13.12 1.17
CA HIS A 42 13.11 11.77 1.59
C HIS A 42 12.37 10.70 0.76
N CYS A 43 12.84 9.48 0.88
CA CYS A 43 12.24 8.27 0.34
C CYS A 43 12.13 7.24 1.46
N ASP A 44 11.03 6.54 1.56
CA ASP A 44 10.89 5.31 2.32
C ASP A 44 10.54 4.16 1.37
N PRO A 45 10.85 2.91 1.75
CA PRO A 45 10.63 1.75 0.89
C PRO A 45 9.16 1.52 0.53
N TRP A 46 8.20 1.87 1.41
CA TRP A 46 6.78 1.63 1.17
C TRP A 46 6.24 2.52 0.05
N ASN A 47 6.38 3.84 0.17
CA ASN A 47 5.95 4.78 -0.86
C ASN A 47 6.72 4.60 -2.18
N HIS A 48 7.99 4.24 -2.09
CA HIS A 48 8.83 3.93 -3.24
C HIS A 48 8.31 2.74 -4.04
N VAL A 49 7.91 1.65 -3.36
CA VAL A 49 7.31 0.47 -3.99
C VAL A 49 5.98 0.84 -4.64
N GLU A 50 5.14 1.63 -3.98
CA GLU A 50 3.85 2.04 -4.52
C GLU A 50 4.00 2.91 -5.77
N ALA A 51 4.97 3.82 -5.77
CA ALA A 51 5.32 4.58 -6.96
C ALA A 51 5.81 3.66 -8.11
N ALA A 52 6.62 2.64 -7.81
CA ALA A 52 7.04 1.66 -8.79
C ALA A 52 5.86 0.84 -9.36
N MET A 53 4.88 0.44 -8.51
CA MET A 53 3.65 -0.22 -8.96
C MET A 53 2.88 0.66 -9.95
N ALA A 54 2.71 1.95 -9.66
CA ALA A 54 2.04 2.89 -10.53
C ALA A 54 2.77 3.09 -11.87
N LEU A 55 4.11 3.10 -11.86
CA LEU A 55 4.93 3.12 -13.07
C LEU A 55 4.70 1.88 -13.94
N VAL A 56 4.59 0.69 -13.34
CA VAL A 56 4.28 -0.56 -14.05
C VAL A 56 2.91 -0.47 -14.73
N VAL A 57 1.88 -0.01 -14.01
CA VAL A 57 0.51 0.20 -14.55
C VAL A 57 0.56 1.13 -15.78
N ALA A 58 1.33 2.20 -15.70
CA ALA A 58 1.45 3.19 -16.76
C ALA A 58 2.39 2.77 -17.92
N GLY A 59 3.02 1.58 -17.85
CA GLY A 59 3.91 1.05 -18.88
C GLY A 59 5.37 1.52 -18.79
N HIS A 60 5.76 2.22 -17.73
CA HIS A 60 7.12 2.66 -17.42
C HIS A 60 7.91 1.55 -16.69
N VAL A 61 8.07 0.41 -17.37
CA VAL A 61 8.62 -0.82 -16.78
C VAL A 61 10.10 -0.67 -16.43
N GLU A 62 10.88 0.02 -17.26
CA GLU A 62 12.33 0.21 -17.03
C GLU A 62 12.57 1.09 -15.79
N GLU A 63 11.76 2.12 -15.60
CA GLU A 63 11.80 2.98 -14.43
C GLU A 63 11.42 2.21 -13.17
N ALA A 64 10.42 1.34 -13.26
CA ALA A 64 10.05 0.44 -12.17
C ALA A 64 11.18 -0.55 -11.84
N HIS A 65 11.85 -1.13 -12.85
CA HIS A 65 13.03 -1.98 -12.64
C HIS A 65 14.14 -1.22 -11.90
N ALA A 66 14.43 0.01 -12.32
CA ALA A 66 15.44 0.86 -11.66
C ALA A 66 15.06 1.11 -10.19
N ALA A 67 13.77 1.36 -9.91
CA ALA A 67 13.26 1.53 -8.56
C ALA A 67 13.45 0.27 -7.69
N TYR A 68 13.02 -0.88 -8.17
CA TYR A 68 13.18 -2.14 -7.41
C TYR A 68 14.64 -2.53 -7.21
N ARG A 69 15.53 -2.29 -8.21
CA ARG A 69 16.97 -2.55 -8.06
C ARG A 69 17.62 -1.60 -7.06
N TRP A 70 17.21 -0.33 -7.01
CA TRP A 70 17.64 0.60 -5.97
C TRP A 70 17.26 0.08 -4.58
N LEU A 71 16.02 -0.38 -4.41
CA LEU A 71 15.55 -0.97 -3.17
C LEU A 71 16.37 -2.21 -2.79
N ALA A 72 16.61 -3.12 -3.73
CA ALA A 72 17.43 -4.31 -3.52
C ALA A 72 18.85 -3.98 -3.04
N ALA A 73 19.48 -2.95 -3.64
CA ALA A 73 20.82 -2.51 -3.28
C ALA A 73 20.91 -1.86 -1.88
N ARG A 74 19.77 -1.46 -1.28
CA ARG A 74 19.68 -0.85 0.05
C ARG A 74 19.23 -1.83 1.14
N GLN A 75 18.90 -3.07 0.78
CA GLN A 75 18.47 -4.07 1.75
C GLN A 75 19.60 -4.39 2.72
N LEU A 76 19.32 -4.34 4.01
CA LEU A 76 20.24 -4.70 5.08
C LEU A 76 20.47 -6.22 5.12
N GLY A 77 21.53 -6.64 5.83
CA GLY A 77 21.90 -8.05 5.90
C GLY A 77 20.84 -8.97 6.50
N ASP A 78 20.00 -8.44 7.38
CA ASP A 78 18.87 -9.13 8.01
C ASP A 78 17.58 -9.13 7.16
N GLY A 79 17.56 -8.42 6.04
CA GLY A 79 16.42 -8.33 5.13
C GLY A 79 15.56 -7.07 5.30
N SER A 80 15.89 -6.21 6.26
CA SER A 80 15.18 -4.96 6.52
C SER A 80 15.69 -3.79 5.68
N TRP A 81 15.03 -2.61 5.84
CA TRP A 81 15.47 -1.30 5.38
C TRP A 81 15.30 -0.28 6.49
N PHE A 82 16.13 0.76 6.45
CA PHE A 82 15.88 1.95 7.26
C PHE A 82 14.61 2.68 6.81
N ASN A 83 14.01 3.42 7.74
CA ASN A 83 12.73 4.08 7.52
C ASN A 83 12.81 5.17 6.44
N TYR A 84 13.81 6.08 6.52
CA TYR A 84 13.96 7.15 5.53
C TYR A 84 15.38 7.29 4.99
N TYR A 85 15.45 7.53 3.68
CA TYR A 85 16.66 7.87 2.95
C TYR A 85 16.53 9.25 2.32
N LEU A 86 17.62 10.01 2.30
CA LEU A 86 17.75 11.28 1.58
C LEU A 86 18.90 11.12 0.57
N GLY A 87 18.55 10.90 -0.69
CA GLY A 87 19.54 10.43 -1.67
C GLY A 87 20.23 9.16 -1.20
N GLU A 88 21.55 9.17 -1.15
CA GLU A 88 22.36 8.02 -0.73
C GLU A 88 22.49 7.87 0.81
N THR A 89 22.02 8.84 1.61
CA THR A 89 22.22 8.87 3.06
C THR A 89 20.98 8.39 3.80
N VAL A 90 21.21 7.71 4.93
CA VAL A 90 20.14 7.33 5.87
C VAL A 90 19.71 8.58 6.65
N LYS A 91 18.43 8.98 6.54
CA LYS A 91 17.86 10.11 7.27
C LYS A 91 17.23 9.68 8.59
N ASP A 92 16.63 8.49 8.62
CA ASP A 92 16.01 7.90 9.81
C ASP A 92 16.33 6.41 9.83
N ALA A 93 17.14 6.00 10.83
CA ALA A 93 17.62 4.63 10.98
C ALA A 93 16.66 3.70 11.75
N ARG A 94 15.46 4.14 12.09
CA ARG A 94 14.40 3.24 12.57
C ARG A 94 14.06 2.24 11.48
N ILE A 95 13.46 1.13 11.87
CA ILE A 95 13.00 0.08 10.96
C ILE A 95 11.52 -0.16 11.23
N ASP A 96 10.68 0.03 10.21
CA ASP A 96 9.26 -0.26 10.26
C ASP A 96 8.98 -1.58 9.55
N THR A 97 8.35 -2.53 10.22
CA THR A 97 8.12 -3.88 9.70
C THR A 97 7.16 -3.88 8.51
N ASN A 98 6.15 -2.98 8.51
CA ASN A 98 5.25 -2.82 7.37
C ASN A 98 6.00 -2.29 6.14
N VAL A 99 6.83 -1.27 6.32
CA VAL A 99 7.65 -0.69 5.25
C VAL A 99 8.55 -1.76 4.62
N CYS A 100 9.12 -2.66 5.45
CA CYS A 100 9.94 -3.77 4.96
C CYS A 100 9.15 -4.85 4.21
N ALA A 101 7.90 -5.13 4.61
CA ALA A 101 7.10 -6.19 3.98
C ALA A 101 6.63 -5.84 2.57
N TYR A 102 6.39 -4.55 2.27
CA TYR A 102 5.60 -4.10 1.14
C TYR A 102 6.23 -4.41 -0.23
N VAL A 103 7.53 -4.64 -0.30
CA VAL A 103 8.21 -5.10 -1.52
C VAL A 103 7.58 -6.38 -2.10
N ALA A 104 7.02 -7.25 -1.26
CA ALA A 104 6.35 -8.46 -1.71
C ALA A 104 5.06 -8.17 -2.48
N ALA A 105 4.25 -7.20 -2.01
CA ALA A 105 3.07 -6.72 -2.73
C ALA A 105 3.47 -6.10 -4.08
N GLY A 106 4.53 -5.28 -4.09
CA GLY A 106 5.02 -4.64 -5.32
C GLY A 106 5.49 -5.63 -6.38
N ILE A 107 6.28 -6.63 -6.02
CA ILE A 107 6.78 -7.62 -6.98
C ILE A 107 5.68 -8.57 -7.44
N TRP A 108 4.73 -8.94 -6.57
CA TRP A 108 3.56 -9.70 -7.01
C TRP A 108 2.69 -8.91 -7.99
N HIS A 109 2.41 -7.63 -7.69
CA HIS A 109 1.71 -6.73 -8.63
C HIS A 109 2.45 -6.62 -9.96
N TYR A 110 3.79 -6.47 -9.94
CA TYR A 110 4.60 -6.46 -11.15
C TYR A 110 4.37 -7.71 -12.01
N VAL A 111 4.40 -8.90 -11.40
CA VAL A 111 4.11 -10.18 -12.08
C VAL A 111 2.69 -10.18 -12.65
N ALA A 112 1.71 -9.74 -11.88
CA ALA A 112 0.32 -9.70 -12.31
C ALA A 112 0.14 -8.81 -13.56
N VAL A 113 0.80 -7.64 -13.61
CA VAL A 113 0.70 -6.71 -14.74
C VAL A 113 1.48 -7.19 -15.96
N THR A 114 2.72 -7.67 -15.76
CA THR A 114 3.67 -7.91 -16.86
C THR A 114 3.77 -9.36 -17.30
N GLY A 115 3.49 -10.30 -16.41
CA GLY A 115 3.77 -11.73 -16.61
C GLY A 115 5.28 -12.07 -16.61
N ASP A 116 6.16 -11.12 -16.32
CA ASP A 116 7.60 -11.31 -16.36
C ASP A 116 8.12 -12.01 -15.09
N LEU A 117 8.30 -13.32 -15.20
CA LEU A 117 8.89 -14.14 -14.15
C LEU A 117 10.42 -14.05 -14.08
N VAL A 118 11.09 -13.49 -15.07
CA VAL A 118 12.56 -13.37 -15.07
C VAL A 118 12.98 -12.31 -14.06
N PHE A 119 12.41 -11.10 -14.16
CA PHE A 119 12.68 -10.04 -13.20
C PHE A 119 12.13 -10.40 -11.79
N ALA A 120 10.97 -11.04 -11.72
CA ALA A 120 10.43 -11.54 -10.45
C ALA A 120 11.40 -12.52 -9.76
N ARG A 121 12.04 -13.42 -10.50
CA ARG A 121 13.07 -14.35 -9.99
C ARG A 121 14.35 -13.63 -9.54
N GLU A 122 14.74 -12.55 -10.24
CA GLU A 122 15.85 -11.67 -9.81
C GLU A 122 15.55 -11.05 -8.44
N MET A 123 14.30 -10.60 -8.21
CA MET A 123 13.88 -9.91 -7.00
C MET A 123 13.44 -10.85 -5.86
N PHE A 124 13.18 -12.11 -6.13
CA PHE A 124 12.67 -13.06 -5.12
C PHE A 124 13.56 -13.19 -3.87
N PRO A 125 14.91 -13.24 -3.97
CA PRO A 125 15.76 -13.26 -2.78
C PRO A 125 15.60 -12.04 -1.88
N VAL A 126 15.28 -10.88 -2.45
CA VAL A 126 15.02 -9.63 -1.71
C VAL A 126 13.69 -9.74 -0.96
N VAL A 127 12.64 -10.19 -1.64
CA VAL A 127 11.32 -10.45 -1.05
C VAL A 127 11.43 -11.49 0.06
N ALA A 128 12.13 -12.59 -0.18
CA ALA A 128 12.27 -13.67 0.79
C ALA A 128 12.97 -13.21 2.08
N LYS A 129 14.06 -12.44 1.97
CA LYS A 129 14.72 -11.88 3.15
C LYS A 129 13.83 -10.92 3.92
N ALA A 130 13.11 -10.05 3.22
CA ALA A 130 12.19 -9.09 3.83
C ALA A 130 11.06 -9.79 4.61
N LEU A 131 10.39 -10.75 4.00
CA LEU A 131 9.31 -11.48 4.66
C LEU A 131 9.79 -12.39 5.81
N ASN A 132 10.99 -12.97 5.70
CA ASN A 132 11.59 -13.70 6.80
C ASN A 132 11.94 -12.77 7.98
N PHE A 133 12.49 -11.59 7.71
CA PHE A 133 12.73 -10.56 8.72
C PHE A 133 11.42 -10.20 9.44
N VAL A 134 10.38 -9.81 8.69
CA VAL A 134 9.08 -9.42 9.26
C VAL A 134 8.43 -10.56 10.05
N SER A 135 8.50 -11.80 9.54
CA SER A 135 7.97 -12.98 10.21
C SER A 135 8.64 -13.25 11.56
N SER A 136 9.92 -12.90 11.70
CA SER A 136 10.65 -13.09 12.97
C SER A 136 10.17 -12.16 14.10
N TRP A 137 9.40 -11.10 13.76
CA TRP A 137 8.83 -10.15 14.72
C TRP A 137 7.39 -10.47 15.11
N GLN A 138 6.86 -11.64 14.69
CA GLN A 138 5.53 -12.07 15.15
C GLN A 138 5.54 -12.42 16.64
N MET A 139 4.58 -11.88 17.37
CA MET A 139 4.37 -12.11 18.80
C MET A 139 3.54 -13.38 19.03
N ASP A 140 3.47 -13.86 20.29
CA ASP A 140 2.73 -15.07 20.66
C ASP A 140 1.22 -14.94 20.37
N ASP A 141 0.69 -13.73 20.45
CA ASP A 141 -0.70 -13.39 20.13
C ASP A 141 -1.00 -13.30 18.61
N GLY A 142 -0.02 -13.55 17.76
CA GLY A 142 -0.15 -13.52 16.31
C GLY A 142 0.03 -12.15 15.68
N THR A 143 0.08 -11.06 16.46
CA THR A 143 0.39 -9.73 15.94
C THR A 143 1.86 -9.57 15.59
N ILE A 144 2.21 -8.57 14.79
CA ILE A 144 3.60 -8.29 14.42
C ILE A 144 3.99 -6.93 14.97
N ARG A 145 5.14 -6.84 15.64
CA ARG A 145 5.67 -5.61 16.20
C ARG A 145 5.81 -4.54 15.11
N TRP A 146 5.40 -3.31 15.44
CA TRP A 146 5.42 -2.21 14.48
C TRP A 146 6.83 -1.87 14.01
N SER A 147 7.75 -1.58 14.93
CA SER A 147 9.05 -1.04 14.53
C SER A 147 10.15 -1.35 15.53
N LEU A 148 11.39 -1.13 15.08
CA LEU A 148 12.60 -1.06 15.91
C LEU A 148 13.08 0.39 15.91
N ASP A 149 13.53 0.87 17.08
CA ASP A 149 14.20 2.16 17.18
C ASP A 149 15.59 2.15 16.48
N SER A 150 16.25 3.29 16.42
CA SER A 150 17.57 3.42 15.78
C SER A 150 18.70 2.62 16.47
N ALA A 151 18.46 2.12 17.68
CA ALA A 151 19.37 1.23 18.42
C ALA A 151 19.00 -0.26 18.25
N GLY A 152 17.96 -0.56 17.48
CA GLY A 152 17.46 -1.92 17.21
C GLY A 152 16.55 -2.48 18.30
N HIS A 153 16.07 -1.66 19.25
CA HIS A 153 15.12 -2.13 20.26
C HIS A 153 13.70 -2.13 19.70
N PRO A 154 12.96 -3.25 19.84
CA PRO A 154 11.62 -3.36 19.30
C PRO A 154 10.58 -2.61 20.13
N GLU A 155 9.65 -1.93 19.45
CA GLU A 155 8.43 -1.46 20.06
C GLU A 155 7.57 -2.64 20.55
N ARG A 156 6.77 -2.42 21.59
CA ARG A 156 6.03 -3.50 22.25
C ARG A 156 4.59 -3.66 21.75
N TYR A 157 4.21 -2.93 20.73
CA TYR A 157 2.85 -2.92 20.18
C TYR A 157 2.85 -3.12 18.67
N ALA A 158 1.69 -3.47 18.15
CA ALA A 158 1.39 -3.57 16.74
C ALA A 158 0.42 -2.46 16.31
N LEU A 159 0.49 -2.03 15.05
CA LEU A 159 -0.48 -1.11 14.43
C LEU A 159 -1.46 -1.89 13.56
N LEU A 160 -2.73 -1.53 13.60
CA LEU A 160 -3.78 -2.19 12.80
C LEU A 160 -3.51 -2.02 11.29
N THR A 161 -3.26 -0.79 10.84
CA THR A 161 -2.93 -0.47 9.45
C THR A 161 -1.69 -1.22 8.98
N GLY A 162 -0.56 -1.08 9.71
CA GLY A 162 0.69 -1.74 9.35
C GLY A 162 0.57 -3.26 9.32
N SER A 163 -0.11 -3.85 10.30
CA SER A 163 -0.37 -5.29 10.34
C SER A 163 -1.26 -5.77 9.20
N SER A 164 -2.24 -4.98 8.78
CA SER A 164 -3.07 -5.28 7.61
C SER A 164 -2.25 -5.31 6.31
N SER A 165 -1.38 -4.32 6.12
CA SER A 165 -0.46 -4.28 4.98
C SER A 165 0.56 -5.43 5.01
N ILE A 166 1.09 -5.80 6.19
CA ILE A 166 1.98 -6.97 6.34
C ILE A 166 1.24 -8.25 5.97
N TYR A 167 -0.01 -8.42 6.42
CA TYR A 167 -0.82 -9.58 6.04
C TYR A 167 -0.96 -9.70 4.52
N HIS A 168 -1.32 -8.60 3.85
CA HIS A 168 -1.41 -8.56 2.39
C HIS A 168 -0.07 -8.90 1.73
N SER A 169 1.02 -8.31 2.20
CA SER A 169 2.38 -8.55 1.69
C SER A 169 2.81 -10.01 1.84
N LEU A 170 2.51 -10.65 2.98
CA LEU A 170 2.78 -12.07 3.19
C LEU A 170 2.01 -12.95 2.21
N ARG A 171 0.72 -12.63 1.96
CA ARG A 171 -0.09 -13.36 0.96
C ARG A 171 0.45 -13.18 -0.46
N CYS A 172 0.83 -11.96 -0.84
CA CYS A 172 1.50 -11.68 -2.11
C CYS A 172 2.82 -12.47 -2.24
N GLY A 173 3.60 -12.54 -1.17
CA GLY A 173 4.84 -13.31 -1.14
C GLY A 173 4.62 -14.81 -1.33
N VAL A 174 3.56 -15.38 -0.74
CA VAL A 174 3.18 -16.79 -0.96
C VAL A 174 2.80 -17.01 -2.42
N MET A 175 1.96 -16.16 -3.01
CA MET A 175 1.59 -16.27 -4.43
C MET A 175 2.79 -16.13 -5.36
N LEU A 176 3.71 -15.22 -5.05
CA LEU A 176 4.94 -15.06 -5.81
C LEU A 176 5.83 -16.31 -5.74
N ALA A 177 6.00 -16.89 -4.54
CA ALA A 177 6.75 -18.11 -4.35
C ALA A 177 6.13 -19.28 -5.15
N ASP A 178 4.81 -19.44 -5.08
CA ASP A 178 4.08 -20.47 -5.84
C ASP A 178 4.27 -20.28 -7.36
N ALA A 179 4.16 -19.05 -7.86
CA ALA A 179 4.35 -18.74 -9.29
C ALA A 179 5.78 -19.02 -9.78
N LEU A 180 6.78 -18.88 -8.91
CA LEU A 180 8.18 -19.14 -9.21
C LEU A 180 8.62 -20.58 -8.95
N GLY A 181 7.79 -21.38 -8.29
CA GLY A 181 8.16 -22.72 -7.83
C GLY A 181 9.17 -22.71 -6.68
N GLU A 182 9.18 -21.65 -5.87
CA GLU A 182 10.09 -21.44 -4.75
C GLU A 182 9.38 -21.70 -3.41
N PRO A 183 10.10 -22.05 -2.35
CA PRO A 183 9.49 -22.27 -1.05
C PRO A 183 9.05 -20.97 -0.39
N SER A 184 7.82 -20.91 0.10
CA SER A 184 7.29 -19.77 0.87
C SER A 184 7.60 -19.83 2.38
N GLY A 185 8.30 -20.87 2.84
CA GLY A 185 8.65 -21.03 4.25
C GLY A 185 7.43 -20.98 5.17
N LYS A 186 7.48 -20.14 6.22
CA LYS A 186 6.41 -19.96 7.20
C LYS A 186 5.45 -18.82 6.90
N TRP A 187 5.59 -18.13 5.75
CA TRP A 187 4.82 -16.90 5.50
C TRP A 187 3.31 -17.13 5.54
N ASN A 188 2.85 -18.27 5.06
CA ASN A 188 1.43 -18.59 5.11
C ASN A 188 0.93 -18.80 6.56
N GLU A 189 1.68 -19.52 7.40
CA GLU A 189 1.37 -19.69 8.83
C GLU A 189 1.38 -18.35 9.58
N VAL A 190 2.38 -17.51 9.33
CA VAL A 190 2.47 -16.17 9.91
C VAL A 190 1.30 -15.30 9.47
N ALA A 191 0.92 -15.34 8.19
CA ALA A 191 -0.23 -14.62 7.66
C ALA A 191 -1.54 -15.13 8.28
N ASP A 192 -1.73 -16.44 8.46
CA ASP A 192 -2.93 -17.01 9.10
C ASP A 192 -3.11 -16.50 10.53
N ARG A 193 -2.04 -16.55 11.34
CA ARG A 193 -2.07 -16.04 12.71
C ARG A 193 -2.32 -14.54 12.78
N LEU A 194 -1.66 -13.77 11.92
CA LEU A 194 -1.86 -12.32 11.85
C LEU A 194 -3.29 -11.98 11.39
N GLY A 195 -3.79 -12.68 10.36
CA GLY A 195 -5.15 -12.52 9.85
C GLY A 195 -6.21 -12.82 10.91
N HIS A 196 -5.99 -13.86 11.73
CA HIS A 196 -6.86 -14.16 12.87
C HIS A 196 -6.89 -13.00 13.88
N ALA A 197 -5.72 -12.48 14.28
CA ALA A 197 -5.65 -11.34 15.20
C ALA A 197 -6.36 -10.10 14.64
N LEU A 198 -6.16 -9.79 13.35
CA LEU A 198 -6.79 -8.65 12.67
C LEU A 198 -8.31 -8.78 12.60
N ALA A 199 -8.83 -9.98 12.33
CA ALA A 199 -10.25 -10.19 12.15
C ALA A 199 -11.03 -10.28 13.48
N HIS A 200 -10.42 -10.82 14.53
CA HIS A 200 -11.14 -11.18 15.75
C HIS A 200 -10.68 -10.41 17.00
N HIS A 201 -9.46 -9.83 16.99
CA HIS A 201 -8.86 -9.19 18.18
C HIS A 201 -8.38 -7.76 17.91
N PRO A 202 -9.26 -6.83 17.46
CA PRO A 202 -8.85 -5.45 17.15
C PRO A 202 -8.25 -4.71 18.37
N GLY A 203 -8.56 -5.14 19.58
CA GLY A 203 -7.98 -4.62 20.83
C GLY A 203 -6.51 -5.01 21.06
N ALA A 204 -5.94 -5.93 20.30
CA ALA A 204 -4.52 -6.29 20.37
C ALA A 204 -3.61 -5.25 19.68
N PHE A 205 -4.20 -4.31 18.94
CA PHE A 205 -3.48 -3.25 18.24
C PHE A 205 -3.58 -1.92 18.99
N ALA A 206 -2.55 -1.07 18.83
CA ALA A 206 -2.55 0.26 19.43
C ALA A 206 -3.76 1.08 18.94
N PRO A 207 -4.48 1.80 19.83
CA PRO A 207 -5.69 2.52 19.48
C PRO A 207 -5.37 3.74 18.59
N LYS A 208 -5.61 3.61 17.30
CA LYS A 208 -5.38 4.63 16.25
C LYS A 208 -6.65 4.88 15.41
N ASN A 209 -7.83 4.56 15.93
CA ASN A 209 -9.11 4.58 15.23
C ASN A 209 -9.55 5.96 14.71
N GLN A 210 -8.86 7.04 15.07
CA GLN A 210 -9.05 8.36 14.49
C GLN A 210 -8.44 8.50 13.07
N PHE A 211 -7.48 7.65 12.70
CA PHE A 211 -6.86 7.67 11.37
C PHE A 211 -7.69 6.87 10.37
N ALA A 212 -7.87 7.40 9.16
CA ALA A 212 -8.65 6.75 8.11
C ALA A 212 -8.08 5.40 7.69
N MET A 213 -6.75 5.27 7.65
CA MET A 213 -6.09 4.01 7.29
C MET A 213 -6.49 2.87 8.24
N ASP A 214 -6.64 3.10 9.53
CA ASP A 214 -7.14 2.09 10.46
C ASP A 214 -8.57 1.64 10.14
N TRP A 215 -9.36 2.49 9.49
CA TRP A 215 -10.72 2.17 9.08
C TRP A 215 -10.74 1.32 7.80
N TYR A 216 -10.09 1.74 6.71
CA TYR A 216 -10.23 1.05 5.42
C TYR A 216 -9.16 -0.01 5.15
N TYR A 217 -7.97 0.05 5.75
CA TYR A 217 -6.85 -0.83 5.42
C TYR A 217 -7.11 -2.32 5.70
N PRO A 218 -7.83 -2.74 6.77
CA PRO A 218 -8.20 -4.14 6.94
C PRO A 218 -9.09 -4.66 5.80
N VAL A 219 -9.86 -3.79 5.14
CA VAL A 219 -10.65 -4.12 3.96
C VAL A 219 -9.75 -4.21 2.73
N LEU A 220 -8.92 -3.19 2.49
CA LEU A 220 -7.97 -3.12 1.39
C LEU A 220 -7.01 -4.32 1.37
N ALA A 221 -6.56 -4.76 2.54
CA ALA A 221 -5.68 -5.91 2.70
C ALA A 221 -6.39 -7.27 2.52
N GLY A 222 -7.71 -7.30 2.36
CA GLY A 222 -8.46 -8.53 2.14
C GLY A 222 -8.55 -9.46 3.35
N VAL A 223 -8.39 -8.93 4.57
CA VAL A 223 -8.35 -9.76 5.78
C VAL A 223 -9.74 -10.11 6.30
N LEU A 224 -10.75 -9.29 5.97
CA LEU A 224 -12.11 -9.44 6.48
C LEU A 224 -13.02 -10.18 5.49
N PRO A 225 -13.94 -11.03 5.96
CA PRO A 225 -15.04 -11.52 5.13
C PRO A 225 -15.82 -10.35 4.51
N ILE A 226 -16.34 -10.53 3.28
CA ILE A 226 -16.99 -9.46 2.50
C ILE A 226 -18.09 -8.74 3.27
N SER A 227 -18.89 -9.46 4.07
CA SER A 227 -19.96 -8.87 4.88
C SER A 227 -19.41 -7.98 5.99
N ALA A 228 -18.36 -8.42 6.69
CA ALA A 228 -17.70 -7.65 7.73
C ALA A 228 -16.95 -6.44 7.15
N ALA A 229 -16.32 -6.60 5.98
CA ALA A 229 -15.66 -5.53 5.25
C ALA A 229 -16.65 -4.42 4.85
N ARG A 230 -17.80 -4.79 4.28
CA ARG A 230 -18.89 -3.84 3.94
C ARG A 230 -19.44 -3.13 5.17
N GLN A 231 -19.66 -3.86 6.27
CA GLN A 231 -20.12 -3.27 7.52
C GLN A 231 -19.12 -2.26 8.05
N ARG A 232 -17.83 -2.61 8.10
CA ARG A 232 -16.76 -1.73 8.56
C ARG A 232 -16.67 -0.45 7.73
N LEU A 233 -16.74 -0.55 6.41
CA LEU A 233 -16.74 0.63 5.53
C LEU A 233 -17.98 1.51 5.76
N SER A 234 -19.17 0.89 5.93
CA SER A 234 -20.39 1.62 6.21
C SER A 234 -20.34 2.36 7.55
N ASP A 235 -19.87 1.71 8.61
CA ASP A 235 -19.84 2.27 9.98
C ASP A 235 -18.88 3.46 10.12
N GLY A 236 -17.81 3.49 9.32
CA GLY A 236 -16.82 4.55 9.38
C GLY A 236 -16.99 5.65 8.32
N PHE A 237 -17.91 5.46 7.36
CA PHE A 237 -18.00 6.33 6.19
C PHE A 237 -18.20 7.80 6.56
N ASP A 238 -19.24 8.13 7.30
CA ASP A 238 -19.57 9.51 7.70
C ASP A 238 -18.50 10.14 8.60
N ARG A 239 -17.74 9.31 9.32
CA ARG A 239 -16.64 9.78 10.17
C ARG A 239 -15.43 10.22 9.36
N HIS A 240 -15.10 9.50 8.29
CA HIS A 240 -13.85 9.69 7.55
C HIS A 240 -14.04 10.37 6.20
N VAL A 241 -15.21 10.27 5.58
CA VAL A 241 -15.49 10.91 4.29
C VAL A 241 -16.13 12.27 4.51
N LEU A 242 -15.56 13.28 3.87
CA LEU A 242 -16.13 14.62 3.78
C LEU A 242 -16.78 14.76 2.42
N ASP A 243 -18.11 14.98 2.40
CA ASP A 243 -18.93 15.01 1.20
C ASP A 243 -18.31 15.87 0.08
N PHE A 244 -18.19 15.28 -1.11
CA PHE A 244 -17.61 15.89 -2.31
C PHE A 244 -16.15 16.38 -2.18
N ARG A 245 -15.46 16.05 -1.09
CA ARG A 245 -14.08 16.46 -0.83
C ARG A 245 -13.10 15.31 -0.71
N GLY A 246 -13.54 14.12 -0.26
CA GLY A 246 -12.73 12.91 -0.12
C GLY A 246 -12.53 12.47 1.32
N VAL A 247 -11.47 11.73 1.60
CA VAL A 247 -11.21 11.09 2.88
C VAL A 247 -10.33 11.99 3.77
N ARG A 248 -10.81 12.25 5.00
CA ARG A 248 -9.99 12.88 6.06
C ARG A 248 -8.90 11.91 6.49
N CYS A 249 -7.64 12.35 6.52
CA CYS A 249 -6.57 11.55 7.10
C CYS A 249 -6.85 11.22 8.58
N VAL A 250 -7.36 12.23 9.31
CA VAL A 250 -7.73 12.11 10.72
C VAL A 250 -9.16 12.61 10.93
N SER A 251 -10.03 11.79 11.51
CA SER A 251 -11.45 12.12 11.69
C SER A 251 -11.73 13.33 12.60
N THR A 252 -10.72 13.82 13.31
CA THR A 252 -10.83 14.96 14.24
C THR A 252 -10.56 16.32 13.59
N ASN A 253 -10.18 16.35 12.30
CA ASN A 253 -10.00 17.58 11.54
C ASN A 253 -10.39 17.36 10.07
N ASP A 254 -10.69 18.45 9.37
CA ASP A 254 -11.10 18.42 7.96
C ASP A 254 -9.91 18.54 6.99
N TRP A 255 -8.80 17.87 7.30
CA TRP A 255 -7.67 17.70 6.39
C TRP A 255 -7.90 16.44 5.53
N VAL A 256 -8.24 16.68 4.27
CA VAL A 256 -8.48 15.64 3.26
C VAL A 256 -7.20 15.39 2.48
N THR A 257 -6.84 14.13 2.32
CA THR A 257 -5.66 13.73 1.54
C THR A 257 -6.09 12.95 0.29
N ALA A 258 -5.39 13.18 -0.80
CA ALA A 258 -5.73 12.53 -2.06
C ALA A 258 -5.29 11.05 -2.05
N ALA A 259 -4.21 10.71 -1.34
CA ALA A 259 -3.73 9.34 -1.22
C ALA A 259 -4.73 8.45 -0.45
N GLU A 260 -5.11 8.83 0.79
CA GLU A 260 -6.10 8.07 1.55
C GLU A 260 -7.46 8.00 0.84
N THR A 261 -7.81 9.04 0.07
CA THR A 261 -9.02 9.02 -0.76
C THR A 261 -8.92 7.94 -1.85
N ALA A 262 -7.79 7.85 -2.54
CA ALA A 262 -7.57 6.85 -3.59
C ALA A 262 -7.45 5.42 -3.03
N GLU A 263 -6.74 5.22 -1.92
CA GLU A 263 -6.67 3.91 -1.25
C GLU A 263 -8.04 3.46 -0.70
N CYS A 264 -8.83 4.39 -0.15
CA CYS A 264 -10.20 4.09 0.26
C CYS A 264 -11.07 3.71 -0.95
N ALA A 265 -10.86 4.33 -2.12
CA ALA A 265 -11.53 3.92 -3.35
C ALA A 265 -11.16 2.48 -3.73
N LEU A 266 -9.89 2.07 -3.61
CA LEU A 266 -9.47 0.68 -3.78
C LEU A 266 -10.20 -0.26 -2.82
N ALA A 267 -10.34 0.12 -1.54
CA ALA A 267 -11.07 -0.67 -0.55
C ALA A 267 -12.57 -0.78 -0.89
N LEU A 268 -13.18 0.27 -1.45
CA LEU A 268 -14.56 0.25 -1.92
C LEU A 268 -14.74 -0.66 -3.14
N VAL A 269 -13.83 -0.61 -4.11
CA VAL A 269 -13.80 -1.53 -5.26
C VAL A 269 -13.68 -2.97 -4.78
N ALA A 270 -12.82 -3.25 -3.81
CA ALA A 270 -12.64 -4.60 -3.25
C ALA A 270 -13.93 -5.21 -2.68
N VAL A 271 -14.89 -4.40 -2.26
CA VAL A 271 -16.19 -4.88 -1.75
C VAL A 271 -17.34 -4.74 -2.76
N GLY A 272 -17.06 -4.35 -4.01
CA GLY A 272 -18.06 -4.21 -5.08
C GLY A 272 -18.92 -2.94 -4.90
N TRP A 273 -18.32 -1.83 -4.46
CA TRP A 273 -18.96 -0.52 -4.32
C TRP A 273 -18.33 0.52 -5.24
N GLU A 274 -18.26 0.18 -6.53
CA GLU A 274 -17.58 0.96 -7.57
C GLU A 274 -18.16 2.38 -7.70
N ASP A 275 -19.50 2.55 -7.62
CA ASP A 275 -20.12 3.87 -7.68
C ASP A 275 -19.62 4.79 -6.55
N ARG A 276 -19.55 4.27 -5.33
CA ARG A 276 -18.98 5.03 -4.20
C ARG A 276 -17.50 5.32 -4.37
N ALA A 277 -16.75 4.38 -4.93
CA ALA A 277 -15.32 4.57 -5.22
C ALA A 277 -15.13 5.69 -6.25
N LEU A 278 -15.94 5.73 -7.31
CA LEU A 278 -15.94 6.81 -8.30
C LEU A 278 -16.28 8.16 -7.66
N ASP A 279 -17.30 8.22 -6.81
CA ASP A 279 -17.74 9.45 -6.15
C ASP A 279 -16.62 10.07 -5.30
N ILE A 280 -15.94 9.25 -4.46
CA ILE A 280 -14.87 9.80 -3.64
C ILE A 280 -13.62 10.10 -4.46
N LEU A 281 -13.28 9.28 -5.45
CA LEU A 281 -12.10 9.50 -6.29
C LEU A 281 -12.26 10.77 -7.14
N ALA A 282 -13.47 11.11 -7.59
CA ALA A 282 -13.76 12.34 -8.31
C ALA A 282 -13.36 13.60 -7.51
N ALA A 283 -13.41 13.55 -6.19
CA ALA A 283 -13.00 14.66 -5.32
C ALA A 283 -11.50 14.96 -5.43
N THR A 284 -10.66 13.99 -5.79
CA THR A 284 -9.21 14.19 -5.94
C THR A 284 -8.83 15.11 -7.09
N ARG A 285 -9.76 15.43 -8.01
CA ARG A 285 -9.53 16.46 -9.05
C ARG A 285 -9.14 17.82 -8.47
N ARG A 286 -9.59 18.16 -7.26
CA ARG A 286 -9.22 19.39 -6.56
C ARG A 286 -7.74 19.42 -6.14
N HIS A 287 -7.13 18.25 -6.00
CA HIS A 287 -5.72 18.11 -5.64
C HIS A 287 -4.82 18.10 -6.87
N ARG A 288 -5.39 17.88 -8.06
CA ARG A 288 -4.63 17.71 -9.29
C ARG A 288 -4.07 19.03 -9.80
N ARG A 289 -2.81 19.01 -10.23
CA ARG A 289 -2.08 20.10 -10.88
C ARG A 289 -1.96 19.84 -12.38
N ASP A 290 -1.71 20.92 -13.14
CA ASP A 290 -1.55 20.86 -14.60
C ASP A 290 -0.33 20.03 -15.04
N ASP A 291 0.70 19.94 -14.18
CA ASP A 291 1.91 19.14 -14.41
C ASP A 291 1.72 17.64 -14.12
N GLY A 292 0.54 17.21 -13.73
CA GLY A 292 0.20 15.82 -13.39
C GLY A 292 0.47 15.43 -11.94
N ALA A 293 1.07 16.31 -11.14
CA ALA A 293 1.19 16.12 -9.70
C ALA A 293 -0.15 16.29 -8.98
N TYR A 294 -0.18 15.84 -7.73
CA TYR A 294 -1.32 16.03 -6.83
C TYR A 294 -0.83 16.62 -5.51
N TRP A 295 -1.53 17.62 -5.01
CA TRP A 295 -1.33 18.08 -3.64
C TRP A 295 -1.56 16.94 -2.67
N THR A 296 -0.67 16.79 -1.68
CA THR A 296 -0.79 15.75 -0.64
C THR A 296 -2.13 15.86 0.08
N GLY A 297 -2.53 17.07 0.47
CA GLY A 297 -3.82 17.27 1.11
C GLY A 297 -4.31 18.72 1.04
N ILE A 298 -5.60 18.89 1.33
CA ILE A 298 -6.28 20.17 1.42
C ILE A 298 -7.01 20.24 2.76
N ALA A 299 -6.75 21.30 3.53
CA ALA A 299 -7.45 21.58 4.79
C ALA A 299 -8.68 22.44 4.54
N TYR A 300 -9.82 22.05 5.05
CA TYR A 300 -11.10 22.73 4.95
C TYR A 300 -11.48 23.41 6.28
N PRO A 301 -12.29 24.47 6.27
CA PRO A 301 -13.01 25.04 5.12
C PRO A 301 -12.19 25.98 4.22
N ASP A 302 -10.97 26.38 4.63
CA ASP A 302 -10.19 27.44 3.98
C ASP A 302 -9.58 27.00 2.63
N GLU A 303 -9.68 25.73 2.26
CA GLU A 303 -9.13 25.11 1.04
C GLU A 303 -7.62 25.35 0.87
N VAL A 304 -6.87 25.30 1.97
CA VAL A 304 -5.42 25.51 2.00
C VAL A 304 -4.71 24.15 1.82
N THR A 305 -3.72 24.12 0.91
CA THR A 305 -2.87 22.94 0.74
C THR A 305 -2.01 22.69 1.98
N PHE A 306 -2.01 21.44 2.47
CA PHE A 306 -1.19 21.05 3.61
C PHE A 306 -0.64 19.63 3.41
N PRO A 307 0.67 19.40 3.63
CA PRO A 307 1.71 20.41 3.89
C PRO A 307 1.81 21.46 2.76
N ALA A 308 2.28 22.67 3.07
CA ALA A 308 2.30 23.77 2.13
C ALA A 308 3.13 23.40 0.88
N ALA A 309 2.53 23.52 -0.30
CA ALA A 309 3.14 23.24 -1.61
C ALA A 309 3.70 21.83 -1.79
N GLU A 310 3.31 20.86 -0.96
CA GLU A 310 3.77 19.47 -1.11
C GLU A 310 2.91 18.69 -2.10
N THR A 311 3.61 18.01 -3.03
CA THR A 311 3.03 17.04 -3.97
C THR A 311 3.80 15.75 -3.84
N SER A 312 3.21 14.72 -3.22
CA SER A 312 3.93 13.48 -2.98
C SER A 312 3.80 12.45 -4.11
N SER A 313 4.87 11.72 -4.36
CA SER A 313 4.89 10.57 -5.29
C SER A 313 3.87 9.50 -4.89
N TYR A 314 3.72 9.26 -3.60
CA TYR A 314 2.72 8.37 -3.03
C TYR A 314 1.30 8.76 -3.46
N THR A 315 0.93 10.05 -3.34
CA THR A 315 -0.38 10.52 -3.78
C THR A 315 -0.61 10.25 -5.27
N ALA A 316 0.37 10.57 -6.11
CA ALA A 316 0.27 10.31 -7.55
C ALA A 316 0.14 8.81 -7.87
N ALA A 317 0.86 7.96 -7.12
CA ALA A 317 0.80 6.52 -7.27
C ALA A 317 -0.56 5.94 -6.89
N ALA A 318 -1.10 6.30 -5.73
CA ALA A 318 -2.40 5.85 -5.27
C ALA A 318 -3.53 6.18 -6.26
N ILE A 319 -3.49 7.36 -6.91
CA ILE A 319 -4.45 7.75 -7.96
C ILE A 319 -4.36 6.81 -9.17
N ILE A 320 -3.16 6.48 -9.64
CA ILE A 320 -2.98 5.57 -10.79
C ILE A 320 -3.48 4.17 -10.45
N LEU A 321 -3.18 3.66 -9.24
CA LEU A 321 -3.64 2.35 -8.80
C LEU A 321 -5.16 2.29 -8.64
N ALA A 322 -5.79 3.33 -8.09
CA ALA A 322 -7.25 3.42 -8.00
C ALA A 322 -7.92 3.50 -9.39
N TRP A 323 -7.30 4.25 -10.31
CA TRP A 323 -7.75 4.28 -11.70
C TRP A 323 -7.67 2.89 -12.36
N ASP A 324 -6.57 2.16 -12.18
CA ASP A 324 -6.41 0.82 -12.74
C ASP A 324 -7.46 -0.16 -12.17
N ALA A 325 -7.71 -0.11 -10.87
CA ALA A 325 -8.73 -0.93 -10.22
C ALA A 325 -10.14 -0.69 -10.77
N LEU A 326 -10.50 0.57 -11.04
CA LEU A 326 -11.82 0.96 -11.56
C LEU A 326 -11.97 0.70 -13.05
N THR A 327 -10.88 0.79 -13.84
CA THR A 327 -10.92 0.58 -15.29
C THR A 327 -10.53 -0.82 -15.71
N THR A 328 -10.01 -1.63 -14.81
CA THR A 328 -9.45 -2.97 -15.11
C THR A 328 -8.46 -2.94 -16.28
N SER A 329 -7.65 -1.86 -16.35
CA SER A 329 -6.78 -1.61 -17.50
C SER A 329 -5.61 -2.58 -17.58
N THR A 330 -5.10 -3.02 -16.43
CA THR A 330 -4.06 -4.05 -16.34
C THR A 330 -4.53 -5.30 -15.61
N ALA A 331 -3.80 -6.39 -15.70
CA ALA A 331 -4.09 -7.58 -14.92
C ALA A 331 -3.70 -7.45 -13.42
N GLY A 332 -3.02 -6.35 -13.06
CA GLY A 332 -2.69 -6.01 -11.66
C GLY A 332 -3.83 -5.32 -10.90
N HIS A 333 -4.91 -4.94 -11.58
CA HIS A 333 -6.04 -4.21 -11.01
C HIS A 333 -6.67 -4.88 -9.79
N ASP A 334 -6.54 -6.20 -9.66
CA ASP A 334 -7.12 -6.99 -8.59
C ASP A 334 -6.13 -7.35 -7.45
N THR A 335 -4.93 -6.78 -7.46
CA THR A 335 -3.91 -7.03 -6.41
C THR A 335 -4.45 -6.72 -5.01
N PHE A 336 -5.29 -5.70 -4.87
CA PHE A 336 -5.96 -5.31 -3.63
C PHE A 336 -7.41 -5.80 -3.54
N SER A 337 -7.84 -6.72 -4.41
CA SER A 337 -9.17 -7.29 -4.33
C SER A 337 -9.20 -8.55 -3.45
N HIS A 338 -10.36 -8.84 -2.82
CA HIS A 338 -10.57 -9.95 -1.88
C HIS A 338 -10.43 -11.37 -2.44
N ARG A 339 -9.66 -11.60 -3.48
CA ARG A 339 -9.49 -12.93 -4.07
C ARG A 339 -8.48 -13.82 -3.33
N PHE A 340 -7.91 -13.36 -2.23
CA PHE A 340 -7.22 -14.28 -1.32
C PHE A 340 -8.25 -15.24 -0.74
N ASP A 341 -8.20 -16.48 -1.20
CA ASP A 341 -9.18 -17.53 -0.91
C ASP A 341 -9.42 -17.66 0.59
N GLN A 342 -10.56 -17.12 1.06
CA GLN A 342 -11.00 -17.19 2.46
C GLN A 342 -11.29 -18.62 2.93
N ALA A 343 -11.38 -19.59 2.02
CA ALA A 343 -11.51 -21.00 2.34
C ALA A 343 -10.28 -21.58 3.07
N ARG A 344 -9.17 -20.82 3.14
CA ARG A 344 -7.94 -21.22 3.83
C ARG A 344 -7.72 -20.57 5.19
N HIS A 345 -8.70 -19.84 5.75
CA HIS A 345 -8.68 -19.59 7.19
C HIS A 345 -9.28 -20.83 7.89
N PRO A 346 -8.50 -21.87 8.23
CA PRO A 346 -9.00 -22.88 9.14
C PRO A 346 -9.40 -22.07 10.37
N ALA A 347 -10.61 -22.28 10.84
CA ALA A 347 -10.96 -21.90 12.20
C ALA A 347 -9.78 -22.41 13.05
N ILE A 348 -8.92 -21.49 13.56
CA ILE A 348 -7.77 -21.90 14.37
C ILE A 348 -8.41 -22.47 15.61
N GLY A 349 -8.56 -23.82 15.59
CA GLY A 349 -9.22 -24.55 16.63
C GLY A 349 -8.47 -24.34 17.95
N GLN A 350 -9.17 -23.77 18.93
CA GLN A 350 -8.98 -23.94 20.36
C GLN A 350 -7.69 -23.48 21.04
N SER A 351 -6.79 -22.66 20.45
CA SER A 351 -5.60 -22.22 21.18
C SER A 351 -5.06 -20.83 20.82
N CYS A 352 -5.92 -19.88 20.42
CA CYS A 352 -5.46 -18.50 20.35
C CYS A 352 -5.22 -17.97 21.77
N PRO A 353 -4.00 -17.48 22.12
CA PRO A 353 -3.74 -16.89 23.44
C PRO A 353 -4.65 -15.70 23.75
N LEU A 354 -5.22 -15.04 22.71
CA LEU A 354 -6.15 -13.91 22.85
C LEU A 354 -7.60 -14.35 23.11
N ASP A 355 -7.94 -15.63 22.95
CA ASP A 355 -9.28 -16.20 23.26
C ASP A 355 -9.44 -16.57 24.74
N ARG A 356 -8.41 -16.36 25.57
CA ARG A 356 -8.38 -16.62 27.01
C ARG A 356 -8.48 -15.30 27.80
#